data_64c5c7fb49581a89ade36e6eaaefd0e4
#
_entry.id   64c5c7fb49581a89ade36e6eaaefd0e4
#
_cell.length_a   1.000
_cell.length_b   1.000
_cell.length_c   1.000
_cell.angle_alpha   90.00
_cell.angle_beta   90.00
_cell.angle_gamma   90.00
#
_symmetry.space_group_name_H-M   'P 1'
#
loop_
_entity.id
_entity.type
_entity.pdbx_description
1 polymer ?
#
loop_
_entity_poly.entity_id
_entity_poly.type
_entity_poly.pdbx_seq_one_letter_code
_entity_poly.pdbx_strand_id
1 'polypeptide(L)'
;MIIGIPKEIKNNENRVALTPAGAKELVKRGHTVYVQHTAGINSGFADDAYVAAGARILPAIEDVYGIAEMIVKVKEPIASEYPLVRKGQLVFTYFHFASDEALTLAMIKSGSICLAYETVENPDHTLPLLIPMSEVAGRMSVQEGARFLEKPQGGKGVLLGGVPGVKPGKVLVLGGGVVGHNAALMAAGLGADVTIADISLCLLYTSPS
;
A
#
# COMPACT_ATOMS: atom_id res chain seq x y z
N MET A 1 -1.27 23.99 7.02
CA MET A 1 -2.04 23.27 5.99
C MET A 1 -3.13 22.46 6.67
N ILE A 2 -4.31 22.40 6.06
CA ILE A 2 -5.43 21.54 6.50
C ILE A 2 -5.36 20.23 5.73
N ILE A 3 -5.20 19.11 6.43
CA ILE A 3 -5.03 17.78 5.87
C ILE A 3 -6.28 16.95 6.19
N GLY A 4 -6.89 16.37 5.18
CA GLY A 4 -8.07 15.52 5.28
C GLY A 4 -7.77 14.05 4.99
N ILE A 5 -8.25 13.18 5.87
CA ILE A 5 -8.12 11.73 5.75
C ILE A 5 -9.53 11.14 5.61
N PRO A 6 -10.02 10.94 4.40
CA PRO A 6 -11.31 10.27 4.19
C PRO A 6 -11.18 8.78 4.49
N LYS A 7 -12.32 8.16 4.75
CA LYS A 7 -12.44 6.71 4.83
C LYS A 7 -12.30 6.11 3.44
N GLU A 8 -11.54 5.03 3.34
CA GLU A 8 -11.46 4.27 2.10
C GLU A 8 -12.79 3.56 1.82
N ILE A 9 -13.27 3.71 0.60
CA ILE A 9 -14.57 3.16 0.15
C ILE A 9 -14.42 2.19 -1.04
N LYS A 10 -13.18 1.98 -1.52
CA LYS A 10 -12.89 0.99 -2.54
C LYS A 10 -13.11 -0.41 -1.97
N ASN A 11 -13.68 -1.31 -2.75
CA ASN A 11 -13.97 -2.67 -2.33
C ASN A 11 -12.71 -3.38 -1.81
N ASN A 12 -12.82 -4.05 -0.66
CA ASN A 12 -11.72 -4.74 0.04
C ASN A 12 -10.57 -3.83 0.53
N GLU A 13 -10.71 -2.51 0.51
CA GLU A 13 -9.73 -1.62 1.12
C GLU A 13 -10.11 -1.31 2.57
N ASN A 14 -9.31 -1.85 3.49
CA ASN A 14 -9.53 -1.72 4.93
C ASN A 14 -8.47 -0.85 5.61
N ARG A 15 -7.48 -0.38 4.86
CA ARG A 15 -6.41 0.47 5.38
C ARG A 15 -6.89 1.90 5.55
N VAL A 16 -6.19 2.66 6.39
CA VAL A 16 -6.31 4.11 6.51
C VAL A 16 -4.99 4.76 6.12
N ALA A 17 -5.06 5.90 5.46
CA ALA A 17 -3.87 6.56 4.91
C ALA A 17 -2.93 7.13 5.98
N LEU A 18 -3.44 7.41 7.17
CA LEU A 18 -2.67 8.01 8.27
C LEU A 18 -3.01 7.33 9.59
N THR A 19 -1.99 6.88 10.31
CA THR A 19 -2.16 6.35 11.67
C THR A 19 -2.32 7.48 12.69
N PRO A 20 -2.85 7.22 13.92
CA PRO A 20 -2.88 8.21 14.97
C PRO A 20 -1.50 8.80 15.31
N ALA A 21 -0.44 7.98 15.25
CA ALA A 21 0.93 8.45 15.46
C ALA A 21 1.36 9.45 14.37
N GLY A 22 1.03 9.18 13.10
CA GLY A 22 1.26 10.11 11.99
C GLY A 22 0.46 11.39 12.15
N ALA A 23 -0.80 11.32 12.56
CA ALA A 23 -1.64 12.48 12.85
C ALA A 23 -1.03 13.37 13.94
N LYS A 24 -0.55 12.76 15.03
CA LYS A 24 0.15 13.45 16.12
C LYS A 24 1.37 14.22 15.64
N GLU A 25 2.17 13.62 14.77
CA GLU A 25 3.37 14.26 14.23
C GLU A 25 3.03 15.43 13.32
N LEU A 26 1.99 15.31 12.48
CA LEU A 26 1.52 16.42 11.65
C LEU A 26 0.96 17.56 12.48
N VAL A 27 0.17 17.26 13.49
CA VAL A 27 -0.37 18.28 14.43
C VAL A 27 0.77 19.00 15.16
N LYS A 28 1.77 18.26 15.65
CA LYS A 28 2.96 18.83 16.28
C LYS A 28 3.74 19.78 15.36
N ARG A 29 3.71 19.54 14.06
CA ARG A 29 4.32 20.41 13.03
C ARG A 29 3.43 21.59 12.62
N GLY A 30 2.31 21.81 13.30
CA GLY A 30 1.42 22.95 13.07
C GLY A 30 0.40 22.73 11.94
N HIS A 31 0.18 21.50 11.50
CA HIS A 31 -0.90 21.17 10.58
C HIS A 31 -2.21 20.90 11.33
N THR A 32 -3.35 21.18 10.69
CA THR A 32 -4.66 20.76 11.19
C THR A 32 -5.05 19.49 10.46
N VAL A 33 -5.33 18.42 11.21
CA VAL A 33 -5.69 17.12 10.65
C VAL A 33 -7.15 16.82 10.92
N TYR A 34 -7.91 16.53 9.86
CA TYR A 34 -9.28 16.04 9.92
C TYR A 34 -9.34 14.61 9.44
N VAL A 35 -10.02 13.76 10.18
CA VAL A 35 -10.21 12.34 9.84
C VAL A 35 -11.70 12.07 9.74
N GLN A 36 -12.14 11.38 8.71
CA GLN A 36 -13.53 10.97 8.60
C GLN A 36 -13.87 9.97 9.71
N HIS A 37 -15.07 10.08 10.25
CA HIS A 37 -15.61 9.11 11.22
C HIS A 37 -15.41 7.68 10.78
N THR A 38 -14.87 6.84 11.67
CA THR A 38 -14.57 5.42 11.42
C THR A 38 -13.55 5.13 10.31
N ALA A 39 -12.78 6.10 9.83
CA ALA A 39 -11.80 5.86 8.76
C ALA A 39 -10.74 4.83 9.14
N GLY A 40 -10.31 4.81 10.40
CA GLY A 40 -9.27 3.90 10.90
C GLY A 40 -9.77 2.58 11.47
N ILE A 41 -11.10 2.39 11.62
CA ILE A 41 -11.65 1.28 12.42
C ILE A 41 -11.23 -0.11 11.90
N ASN A 42 -11.21 -0.30 10.60
CA ASN A 42 -10.81 -1.57 9.97
C ASN A 42 -9.28 -1.83 10.05
N SER A 43 -8.50 -0.80 10.38
CA SER A 43 -7.05 -0.89 10.66
C SER A 43 -6.74 -0.95 12.16
N GLY A 44 -7.77 -1.08 13.02
CA GLY A 44 -7.63 -1.16 14.47
C GLY A 44 -7.48 0.20 15.18
N PHE A 45 -7.77 1.31 14.48
CA PHE A 45 -7.69 2.67 15.03
C PHE A 45 -9.09 3.28 15.20
N ALA A 46 -9.55 3.38 16.44
CA ALA A 46 -10.79 4.09 16.76
C ALA A 46 -10.62 5.62 16.67
N ASP A 47 -11.72 6.33 16.52
CA ASP A 47 -11.73 7.80 16.40
C ASP A 47 -11.10 8.48 17.61
N ASP A 48 -11.31 7.94 18.82
CA ASP A 48 -10.72 8.46 20.06
C ASP A 48 -9.19 8.50 20.03
N ALA A 49 -8.56 7.55 19.34
CA ALA A 49 -7.10 7.54 19.17
C ALA A 49 -6.62 8.72 18.31
N TYR A 50 -7.38 9.10 17.30
CA TYR A 50 -7.10 10.30 16.49
C TYR A 50 -7.36 11.58 17.26
N VAL A 51 -8.44 11.64 18.04
CA VAL A 51 -8.72 12.80 18.92
C VAL A 51 -7.61 12.99 19.94
N ALA A 52 -7.17 11.91 20.59
CA ALA A 52 -6.02 11.94 21.50
C ALA A 52 -4.70 12.37 20.84
N ALA A 53 -4.56 12.12 19.54
CA ALA A 53 -3.45 12.59 18.72
C ALA A 53 -3.56 14.08 18.31
N GLY A 54 -4.67 14.76 18.63
CA GLY A 54 -4.94 16.15 18.29
C GLY A 54 -5.62 16.35 16.94
N ALA A 55 -6.06 15.30 16.27
CA ALA A 55 -6.87 15.38 15.06
C ALA A 55 -8.35 15.64 15.41
N ARG A 56 -9.13 16.05 14.43
CA ARG A 56 -10.57 16.31 14.54
C ARG A 56 -11.34 15.33 13.69
N ILE A 57 -12.47 14.84 14.18
CA ILE A 57 -13.33 13.91 13.44
C ILE A 57 -14.42 14.67 12.70
N LEU A 58 -14.64 14.31 11.44
CA LEU A 58 -15.75 14.81 10.63
C LEU A 58 -16.68 13.65 10.23
N PRO A 59 -18.01 13.87 10.21
CA PRO A 59 -18.96 12.78 9.99
C PRO A 59 -18.97 12.24 8.56
N ALA A 60 -18.84 13.11 7.56
CA ALA A 60 -19.03 12.75 6.16
C ALA A 60 -17.77 13.00 5.31
N ILE A 61 -17.68 12.29 4.20
CA ILE A 61 -16.56 12.42 3.25
C ILE A 61 -16.57 13.80 2.59
N GLU A 62 -17.75 14.35 2.32
CA GLU A 62 -17.98 15.67 1.74
C GLU A 62 -17.38 16.77 2.64
N ASP A 63 -17.53 16.62 3.95
CA ASP A 63 -16.97 17.58 4.93
C ASP A 63 -15.45 17.55 4.90
N VAL A 64 -14.85 16.34 4.78
CA VAL A 64 -13.40 16.17 4.71
C VAL A 64 -12.85 16.81 3.43
N TYR A 65 -13.44 16.47 2.28
CA TYR A 65 -13.02 17.06 1.00
C TYR A 65 -13.27 18.57 0.97
N GLY A 66 -14.39 19.03 1.54
CA GLY A 66 -14.78 20.43 1.56
C GLY A 66 -13.80 21.34 2.31
N ILE A 67 -13.22 20.89 3.44
CA ILE A 67 -12.34 21.71 4.27
C ILE A 67 -10.85 21.54 3.95
N ALA A 68 -10.43 20.37 3.48
CA ALA A 68 -9.02 20.03 3.34
C ALA A 68 -8.35 20.78 2.19
N GLU A 69 -7.14 21.26 2.42
CA GLU A 69 -6.22 21.73 1.38
C GLU A 69 -5.51 20.55 0.71
N MET A 70 -5.27 19.50 1.50
CA MET A 70 -4.63 18.26 1.06
C MET A 70 -5.48 17.07 1.50
N ILE A 71 -5.82 16.22 0.56
CA ILE A 71 -6.43 14.89 0.81
C ILE A 71 -5.33 13.83 0.77
N VAL A 72 -5.29 12.98 1.79
CA VAL A 72 -4.36 11.85 1.86
C VAL A 72 -5.16 10.56 1.91
N LYS A 73 -4.94 9.69 0.94
CA LYS A 73 -5.65 8.40 0.78
C LYS A 73 -4.65 7.27 0.60
N VAL A 74 -5.13 6.04 0.74
CA VAL A 74 -4.38 4.83 0.35
C VAL A 74 -4.58 4.56 -1.14
N LYS A 75 -5.84 4.52 -1.58
CA LYS A 75 -6.22 4.23 -2.98
C LYS A 75 -6.68 5.48 -3.70
N GLU A 76 -6.58 5.41 -5.02
CA GLU A 76 -7.11 6.43 -5.93
C GLU A 76 -8.57 6.75 -5.62
N PRO A 77 -9.02 8.00 -5.85
CA PRO A 77 -10.43 8.35 -5.82
C PRO A 77 -11.22 7.47 -6.80
N ILE A 78 -12.44 7.09 -6.43
CA ILE A 78 -13.37 6.38 -7.30
C ILE A 78 -14.46 7.33 -7.81
N ALA A 79 -15.31 6.87 -8.73
CA ALA A 79 -16.27 7.71 -9.43
C ALA A 79 -17.16 8.56 -8.51
N SER A 80 -17.54 8.05 -7.34
CA SER A 80 -18.32 8.81 -6.34
C SER A 80 -17.54 9.93 -5.67
N GLU A 81 -16.22 9.87 -5.67
CA GLU A 81 -15.33 10.88 -5.06
C GLU A 81 -14.89 11.96 -6.05
N TYR A 82 -14.95 11.69 -7.37
CA TYR A 82 -14.49 12.66 -8.38
C TYR A 82 -15.13 14.06 -8.24
N PRO A 83 -16.46 14.18 -7.97
CA PRO A 83 -17.10 15.49 -7.81
C PRO A 83 -16.64 16.25 -6.54
N LEU A 84 -16.06 15.56 -5.58
CA LEU A 84 -15.60 16.14 -4.31
C LEU A 84 -14.22 16.80 -4.44
N VAL A 85 -13.43 16.36 -5.43
CA VAL A 85 -12.08 16.88 -5.66
C VAL A 85 -12.14 18.28 -6.25
N ARG A 86 -11.45 19.23 -5.60
CA ARG A 86 -11.54 20.65 -5.97
C ARG A 86 -10.30 21.14 -6.73
N LYS A 87 -10.49 22.16 -7.53
CA LYS A 87 -9.40 22.85 -8.23
C LYS A 87 -8.34 23.36 -7.24
N GLY A 88 -7.08 23.04 -7.50
CA GLY A 88 -5.95 23.41 -6.65
C GLY A 88 -5.80 22.60 -5.37
N GLN A 89 -6.74 21.70 -5.06
CA GLN A 89 -6.62 20.79 -3.93
C GLN A 89 -5.54 19.75 -4.21
N LEU A 90 -4.67 19.50 -3.23
CA LEU A 90 -3.65 18.47 -3.34
C LEU A 90 -4.25 17.12 -2.98
N VAL A 91 -4.04 16.12 -3.82
CA VAL A 91 -4.43 14.73 -3.54
C VAL A 91 -3.19 13.86 -3.56
N PHE A 92 -2.92 13.18 -2.44
CA PHE A 92 -1.73 12.36 -2.22
C PHE A 92 -2.14 10.92 -1.94
N THR A 93 -1.90 10.03 -2.88
CA THR A 93 -2.35 8.63 -2.84
C THR A 93 -1.60 7.78 -3.86
N TYR A 94 -1.83 6.45 -3.87
CA TYR A 94 -1.48 5.58 -5.00
C TYR A 94 -2.52 5.78 -6.11
N PHE A 95 -2.13 6.44 -7.19
CA PHE A 95 -3.07 6.77 -8.27
C PHE A 95 -3.23 5.68 -9.32
N HIS A 96 -2.14 5.03 -9.72
CA HIS A 96 -2.13 4.04 -10.81
C HIS A 96 -2.76 4.56 -12.12
N PHE A 97 -2.52 5.82 -12.49
CA PHE A 97 -3.14 6.50 -13.64
C PHE A 97 -3.08 5.72 -14.95
N ALA A 98 -1.99 4.99 -15.19
CA ALA A 98 -1.82 4.21 -16.42
C ALA A 98 -2.87 3.09 -16.59
N SER A 99 -3.55 2.68 -15.51
CA SER A 99 -4.53 1.59 -15.52
C SER A 99 -5.99 2.07 -15.61
N ASP A 100 -6.25 3.40 -15.45
CA ASP A 100 -7.61 3.95 -15.39
C ASP A 100 -7.70 5.32 -16.10
N GLU A 101 -8.20 5.29 -17.33
CA GLU A 101 -8.42 6.49 -18.15
C GLU A 101 -9.48 7.41 -17.54
N ALA A 102 -10.56 6.84 -16.98
CA ALA A 102 -11.66 7.63 -16.41
C ALA A 102 -11.19 8.43 -15.18
N LEU A 103 -10.39 7.82 -14.31
CA LEU A 103 -9.74 8.50 -13.20
C LEU A 103 -8.83 9.62 -13.71
N THR A 104 -7.99 9.34 -14.70
CA THR A 104 -7.04 10.31 -15.25
C THR A 104 -7.78 11.54 -15.79
N LEU A 105 -8.82 11.35 -16.60
CA LEU A 105 -9.63 12.44 -17.15
C LEU A 105 -10.39 13.21 -16.06
N ALA A 106 -10.89 12.52 -15.02
CA ALA A 106 -11.55 13.15 -13.89
C ALA A 106 -10.60 14.07 -13.10
N MET A 107 -9.38 13.61 -12.83
CA MET A 107 -8.38 14.42 -12.12
C MET A 107 -7.91 15.62 -12.97
N ILE A 108 -7.70 15.45 -14.25
CA ILE A 108 -7.42 16.57 -15.18
C ILE A 108 -8.56 17.60 -15.13
N LYS A 109 -9.81 17.14 -15.24
CA LYS A 109 -11.00 18.02 -15.23
C LYS A 109 -11.17 18.75 -13.90
N SER A 110 -10.84 18.12 -12.77
CA SER A 110 -10.93 18.74 -11.46
C SER A 110 -9.96 19.90 -11.28
N GLY A 111 -8.83 19.91 -12.00
CA GLY A 111 -7.74 20.88 -11.83
C GLY A 111 -7.03 20.75 -10.48
N SER A 112 -7.08 19.58 -9.85
CA SER A 112 -6.36 19.26 -8.63
C SER A 112 -4.87 19.05 -8.89
N ILE A 113 -4.09 19.03 -7.81
CA ILE A 113 -2.66 18.72 -7.82
C ILE A 113 -2.50 17.28 -7.33
N CYS A 114 -2.18 16.35 -8.23
CA CYS A 114 -2.04 14.94 -7.92
C CYS A 114 -0.57 14.60 -7.61
N LEU A 115 -0.33 14.05 -6.43
CA LEU A 115 0.96 13.46 -6.03
C LEU A 115 0.76 11.96 -5.86
N ALA A 116 1.43 11.17 -6.69
CA ALA A 116 1.34 9.71 -6.62
C ALA A 116 2.45 9.16 -5.70
N TYR A 117 2.11 8.32 -4.72
CA TYR A 117 3.10 7.67 -3.86
C TYR A 117 4.11 6.86 -4.67
N GLU A 118 3.65 6.19 -5.72
CA GLU A 118 4.46 5.33 -6.58
C GLU A 118 5.49 6.07 -7.45
N THR A 119 5.41 7.40 -7.51
CA THR A 119 6.33 8.24 -8.30
C THR A 119 7.19 9.18 -7.45
N VAL A 120 7.05 9.14 -6.12
CA VAL A 120 7.95 9.88 -5.23
C VAL A 120 9.31 9.19 -5.23
N GLU A 121 10.31 9.89 -5.71
CA GLU A 121 11.63 9.35 -5.98
C GLU A 121 12.72 10.14 -5.18
N ASN A 122 13.66 9.39 -4.62
CA ASN A 122 14.87 9.97 -4.03
C ASN A 122 15.90 10.33 -5.11
N PRO A 123 16.93 11.16 -4.79
CA PRO A 123 17.99 11.48 -5.74
C PRO A 123 18.76 10.26 -6.28
N ASP A 124 18.75 9.14 -5.59
CA ASP A 124 19.36 7.86 -5.99
C ASP A 124 18.40 6.95 -6.79
N HIS A 125 17.29 7.51 -7.27
CA HIS A 125 16.24 6.80 -8.02
C HIS A 125 15.50 5.70 -7.25
N THR A 126 15.63 5.65 -5.92
CA THR A 126 14.78 4.76 -5.11
C THR A 126 13.39 5.35 -4.88
N LEU A 127 12.39 4.49 -4.77
CA LEU A 127 10.99 4.85 -4.57
C LEU A 127 10.56 4.54 -3.12
N PRO A 128 10.87 5.43 -2.15
CA PRO A 128 10.76 5.13 -0.72
C PRO A 128 9.34 4.82 -0.26
N LEU A 129 8.33 5.42 -0.91
CA LEU A 129 6.94 5.19 -0.54
C LEU A 129 6.37 3.90 -1.15
N LEU A 130 7.03 3.31 -2.15
CA LEU A 130 6.66 2.04 -2.74
C LEU A 130 7.30 0.84 -2.01
N ILE A 131 8.47 1.02 -1.41
CA ILE A 131 9.23 -0.05 -0.73
C ILE A 131 8.38 -0.84 0.26
N PRO A 132 7.63 -0.24 1.22
CA PRO A 132 6.87 -1.00 2.20
C PRO A 132 5.81 -1.91 1.57
N MET A 133 5.16 -1.45 0.50
CA MET A 133 4.17 -2.26 -0.22
C MET A 133 4.83 -3.39 -1.03
N SER A 134 6.02 -3.14 -1.55
CA SER A 134 6.83 -4.15 -2.24
C SER A 134 7.28 -5.27 -1.28
N GLU A 135 7.66 -4.92 -0.04
CA GLU A 135 7.98 -5.91 1.00
C GLU A 135 6.76 -6.78 1.35
N VAL A 136 5.60 -6.16 1.56
CA VAL A 136 4.35 -6.89 1.81
C VAL A 136 4.02 -7.82 0.64
N ALA A 137 4.09 -7.33 -0.60
CA ALA A 137 3.80 -8.11 -1.79
C ALA A 137 4.73 -9.33 -1.92
N GLY A 138 6.04 -9.15 -1.68
CA GLY A 138 7.02 -10.23 -1.69
C GLY A 138 6.70 -11.31 -0.66
N ARG A 139 6.39 -10.92 0.55
CA ARG A 139 6.04 -11.87 1.63
C ARG A 139 4.72 -12.59 1.35
N MET A 140 3.69 -11.86 0.92
CA MET A 140 2.39 -12.44 0.60
C MET A 140 2.44 -13.38 -0.60
N SER A 141 3.29 -13.13 -1.60
CA SER A 141 3.38 -13.97 -2.79
C SER A 141 3.70 -15.43 -2.46
N VAL A 142 4.54 -15.66 -1.47
CA VAL A 142 4.90 -17.02 -1.02
C VAL A 142 3.77 -17.65 -0.21
N GLN A 143 3.11 -16.87 0.64
CA GLN A 143 1.97 -17.34 1.42
C GLN A 143 0.82 -17.77 0.51
N GLU A 144 0.44 -16.94 -0.48
CA GLU A 144 -0.60 -17.28 -1.45
C GLU A 144 -0.14 -18.41 -2.39
N GLY A 145 1.12 -18.41 -2.82
CA GLY A 145 1.70 -19.49 -3.61
C GLY A 145 1.62 -20.84 -2.89
N ALA A 146 1.93 -20.88 -1.60
CA ALA A 146 1.80 -22.09 -0.78
C ALA A 146 0.35 -22.57 -0.71
N ARG A 147 -0.61 -21.64 -0.51
CA ARG A 147 -2.04 -21.93 -0.52
C ARG A 147 -2.50 -22.52 -1.85
N PHE A 148 -2.12 -21.91 -2.97
CA PHE A 148 -2.51 -22.42 -4.30
C PHE A 148 -1.84 -23.74 -4.70
N LEU A 149 -0.81 -24.19 -3.97
CA LEU A 149 -0.26 -25.54 -4.13
C LEU A 149 -1.12 -26.62 -3.48
N GLU A 150 -2.06 -26.28 -2.62
CA GLU A 150 -2.95 -27.21 -1.94
C GLU A 150 -3.97 -27.85 -2.90
N LYS A 151 -4.30 -29.12 -2.67
CA LYS A 151 -5.29 -29.86 -3.47
C LYS A 151 -6.68 -29.20 -3.52
N PRO A 152 -7.26 -28.68 -2.42
CA PRO A 152 -8.54 -28.01 -2.45
C PRO A 152 -8.56 -26.75 -3.35
N GLN A 153 -7.41 -26.13 -3.59
CA GLN A 153 -7.25 -24.98 -4.48
C GLN A 153 -6.93 -25.37 -5.94
N GLY A 154 -6.97 -26.67 -6.28
CA GLY A 154 -6.59 -27.17 -7.60
C GLY A 154 -5.09 -27.36 -7.80
N GLY A 155 -4.29 -27.18 -6.74
CA GLY A 155 -2.84 -27.30 -6.77
C GLY A 155 -2.33 -28.74 -6.85
N LYS A 156 -1.01 -28.90 -7.02
CA LYS A 156 -0.35 -30.21 -7.14
C LYS A 156 -0.28 -30.99 -5.82
N GLY A 157 -0.58 -30.38 -4.68
CA GLY A 157 -0.44 -31.01 -3.35
C GLY A 157 1.04 -31.07 -2.92
N VAL A 158 1.80 -29.99 -3.18
CA VAL A 158 3.22 -29.86 -2.80
C VAL A 158 3.33 -29.00 -1.56
N LEU A 159 4.02 -29.51 -0.53
CA LEU A 159 4.42 -28.74 0.64
C LEU A 159 5.78 -28.09 0.35
N LEU A 160 5.88 -26.76 0.52
CA LEU A 160 7.11 -26.02 0.18
C LEU A 160 8.34 -26.53 0.92
N GLY A 161 8.23 -26.80 2.23
CA GLY A 161 9.35 -27.29 3.04
C GLY A 161 9.64 -28.80 2.90
N GLY A 162 8.79 -29.55 2.20
CA GLY A 162 8.88 -30.99 2.18
C GLY A 162 8.66 -31.63 3.57
N VAL A 163 8.93 -32.92 3.66
CA VAL A 163 8.96 -33.68 4.93
C VAL A 163 9.99 -34.80 4.78
N PRO A 164 10.41 -35.50 5.87
CA PRO A 164 11.31 -36.63 5.74
C PRO A 164 10.84 -37.64 4.70
N GLY A 165 11.66 -37.89 3.68
CA GLY A 165 11.36 -38.75 2.53
C GLY A 165 10.68 -38.04 1.34
N VAL A 166 10.27 -36.78 1.49
CA VAL A 166 9.68 -35.98 0.39
C VAL A 166 10.50 -34.69 0.22
N LYS A 167 11.01 -34.47 -0.99
CA LYS A 167 11.82 -33.25 -1.31
C LYS A 167 11.01 -31.97 -1.15
N PRO A 168 11.65 -30.86 -0.74
CA PRO A 168 11.03 -29.54 -0.73
C PRO A 168 10.57 -29.11 -2.13
N GLY A 169 9.61 -28.20 -2.15
CA GLY A 169 9.14 -27.53 -3.36
C GLY A 169 10.22 -26.60 -3.92
N LYS A 170 10.24 -26.47 -5.25
CA LYS A 170 11.15 -25.55 -5.95
C LYS A 170 10.43 -24.22 -6.20
N VAL A 171 11.07 -23.12 -5.82
CA VAL A 171 10.59 -21.77 -6.05
C VAL A 171 11.58 -21.01 -6.90
N LEU A 172 11.12 -20.51 -8.04
CA LEU A 172 11.90 -19.62 -8.90
C LEU A 172 11.39 -18.19 -8.72
N VAL A 173 12.29 -17.31 -8.30
CA VAL A 173 12.03 -15.87 -8.16
C VAL A 173 12.66 -15.15 -9.35
N LEU A 174 11.84 -14.46 -10.14
CA LEU A 174 12.28 -13.65 -11.27
C LEU A 174 12.33 -12.18 -10.85
N GLY A 175 13.54 -11.64 -10.71
CA GLY A 175 13.84 -10.32 -10.19
C GLY A 175 14.25 -10.34 -8.72
N GLY A 176 15.46 -9.88 -8.38
CA GLY A 176 16.02 -9.82 -7.03
C GLY A 176 15.79 -8.49 -6.31
N GLY A 177 14.93 -7.60 -6.83
CA GLY A 177 14.55 -6.34 -6.19
C GLY A 177 13.81 -6.53 -4.86
N VAL A 178 13.21 -5.48 -4.29
CA VAL A 178 12.57 -5.52 -2.97
C VAL A 178 11.52 -6.64 -2.86
N VAL A 179 10.66 -6.80 -3.87
CA VAL A 179 9.64 -7.87 -3.91
C VAL A 179 10.29 -9.25 -3.91
N GLY A 180 11.21 -9.48 -4.87
CA GLY A 180 11.83 -10.79 -5.06
C GLY A 180 12.71 -11.21 -3.88
N HIS A 181 13.47 -10.27 -3.31
CA HIS A 181 14.26 -10.51 -2.11
C HIS A 181 13.38 -10.97 -0.94
N ASN A 182 12.27 -10.27 -0.67
CA ASN A 182 11.35 -10.66 0.39
C ASN A 182 10.64 -11.99 0.10
N ALA A 183 10.29 -12.26 -1.16
CA ALA A 183 9.74 -13.55 -1.56
C ALA A 183 10.75 -14.69 -1.34
N ALA A 184 12.01 -14.50 -1.73
CA ALA A 184 13.06 -15.49 -1.55
C ALA A 184 13.30 -15.80 -0.07
N LEU A 185 13.39 -14.78 0.78
CA LEU A 185 13.51 -14.94 2.24
C LEU A 185 12.38 -15.77 2.83
N MET A 186 11.14 -15.46 2.44
CA MET A 186 9.97 -16.19 2.95
C MET A 186 9.94 -17.64 2.46
N ALA A 187 10.23 -17.87 1.18
CA ALA A 187 10.26 -19.22 0.62
C ALA A 187 11.37 -20.09 1.25
N ALA A 188 12.57 -19.52 1.41
CA ALA A 188 13.68 -20.18 2.10
C ALA A 188 13.35 -20.46 3.57
N GLY A 189 12.73 -19.50 4.28
CA GLY A 189 12.28 -19.68 5.65
C GLY A 189 11.22 -20.78 5.83
N LEU A 190 10.44 -21.07 4.80
CA LEU A 190 9.51 -22.21 4.75
C LEU A 190 10.22 -23.52 4.37
N GLY A 191 11.52 -23.49 4.06
CA GLY A 191 12.31 -24.67 3.71
C GLY A 191 12.24 -25.07 2.23
N ALA A 192 11.80 -24.18 1.35
CA ALA A 192 11.79 -24.44 -0.10
C ALA A 192 13.20 -24.41 -0.69
N ASP A 193 13.39 -25.09 -1.84
CA ASP A 193 14.56 -24.96 -2.71
C ASP A 193 14.37 -23.72 -3.59
N VAL A 194 15.09 -22.61 -3.27
CA VAL A 194 14.86 -21.31 -3.90
C VAL A 194 15.95 -20.95 -4.87
N THR A 195 15.54 -20.52 -6.05
CA THR A 195 16.44 -19.96 -7.09
C THR A 195 16.00 -18.53 -7.41
N ILE A 196 16.94 -17.57 -7.39
CA ILE A 196 16.69 -16.18 -7.81
C ILE A 196 17.39 -15.96 -9.15
N ALA A 197 16.69 -15.34 -10.10
CA ALA A 197 17.24 -14.88 -11.35
C ALA A 197 17.05 -13.36 -11.47
N ASP A 198 18.13 -12.62 -11.75
CA ASP A 198 18.10 -11.18 -11.99
C ASP A 198 19.10 -10.80 -13.08
N ILE A 199 18.86 -9.70 -13.76
CA ILE A 199 19.79 -9.11 -14.74
C ILE A 199 20.95 -8.36 -14.06
N SER A 200 20.77 -7.96 -12.80
CA SER A 200 21.77 -7.25 -11.98
C SER A 200 22.56 -8.24 -11.14
N LEU A 201 23.84 -8.42 -11.48
CA LEU A 201 24.76 -9.23 -10.67
C LEU A 201 24.93 -8.71 -9.25
N CYS A 202 24.87 -7.38 -9.05
CA CYS A 202 24.98 -6.77 -7.72
C CYS A 202 23.86 -7.24 -6.80
N LEU A 203 22.61 -7.32 -7.28
CA LEU A 203 21.47 -7.80 -6.50
C LEU A 203 21.62 -9.27 -6.12
N LEU A 204 22.17 -10.10 -7.00
CA LEU A 204 22.42 -11.53 -6.72
C LEU A 204 23.50 -11.71 -5.65
N TYR A 205 24.54 -10.86 -5.63
CA TYR A 205 25.59 -10.92 -4.62
C TYR A 205 25.14 -10.47 -3.23
N THR A 206 24.17 -9.58 -3.14
CA THR A 206 23.66 -9.03 -1.88
C THR A 206 22.44 -9.80 -1.35
N SER A 207 21.90 -10.74 -2.13
CA SER A 207 20.83 -11.62 -1.68
C SER A 207 21.36 -12.62 -0.65
N PRO A 208 20.64 -12.87 0.46
CA PRO A 208 21.05 -13.87 1.44
C PRO A 208 21.10 -15.25 0.78
N SER A 209 22.22 -15.92 0.93
CA SER A 209 22.45 -17.31 0.49
C SER A 209 21.87 -18.30 1.51
#